data_aabee2bbb8febee011933cfc24597459
#
_entry.id   aabee2bbb8febee011933cfc24597459
#
_cell.length_a   1.000
_cell.length_b   1.000
_cell.length_c   1.000
_cell.angle_alpha   90.00
_cell.angle_beta   90.00
_cell.angle_gamma   90.00
#
_symmetry.space_group_name_H-M   'P 1'
#
loop_
_entity.id
_entity.type
_entity.pdbx_description
1 polymer ?
#
loop_
_entity_poly.entity_id
_entity_poly.type
_entity_poly.pdbx_seq_one_letter_code
_entity_poly.pdbx_strand_id
1 'polypeptide(L)'
;MLSFTEAQLRASFLNVSQRERQNIALPELGSIPWDELDYLGWRDRKQPQLGLVVAELDGVAAGVLLRQAENSPRKRAQCSWCEDVRLPNDVVFYSAKRAGAAGRDGNTLGTLVCANFECSANARKQPPMAYLGFDVAAERLRRMEAVREHAREFVRRIRDGD
;
A
#
# COMPACT_ATOMS: atom_id res chain seq x y z
N MET A 1 -8.90 2.33 -8.71
CA MET A 1 -9.24 3.37 -7.72
C MET A 1 -9.58 4.67 -8.43
N LEU A 2 -10.19 5.66 -7.73
CA LEU A 2 -10.39 7.00 -8.29
C LEU A 2 -9.05 7.68 -8.59
N SER A 3 -9.03 8.54 -9.61
CA SER A 3 -7.89 9.42 -9.87
C SER A 3 -7.93 10.62 -8.92
N PHE A 4 -6.76 11.04 -8.45
CA PHE A 4 -6.62 12.19 -7.56
C PHE A 4 -5.67 13.23 -8.14
N THR A 5 -5.95 14.49 -7.87
CA THR A 5 -5.05 15.59 -8.21
C THR A 5 -3.84 15.63 -7.27
N GLU A 6 -2.77 16.34 -7.67
CA GLU A 6 -1.60 16.56 -6.82
C GLU A 6 -1.98 17.17 -5.47
N ALA A 7 -2.86 18.18 -5.46
CA ALA A 7 -3.32 18.83 -4.23
C ALA A 7 -4.03 17.85 -3.29
N GLN A 8 -4.91 17.00 -3.83
CA GLN A 8 -5.61 15.97 -3.06
C GLN A 8 -4.63 14.95 -2.48
N LEU A 9 -3.66 14.47 -3.27
CA LEU A 9 -2.65 13.52 -2.79
C LEU A 9 -1.80 14.13 -1.70
N ARG A 10 -1.29 15.36 -1.86
CA ARG A 10 -0.51 16.03 -0.81
C ARG A 10 -1.31 16.21 0.47
N ALA A 11 -2.57 16.64 0.35
CA ALA A 11 -3.45 16.85 1.51
C ALA A 11 -3.80 15.53 2.23
N SER A 12 -3.77 14.38 1.55
CA SER A 12 -4.22 13.10 2.06
C SER A 12 -3.35 12.49 3.17
N PHE A 13 -2.06 12.86 3.26
CA PHE A 13 -1.13 12.22 4.17
C PHE A 13 -1.43 12.50 5.65
N LEU A 14 -1.67 11.44 6.42
CA LEU A 14 -2.20 11.47 7.78
C LEU A 14 -1.13 11.52 8.87
N ASN A 15 0.03 10.89 8.62
CA ASN A 15 1.05 10.63 9.63
C ASN A 15 2.38 11.37 9.38
N VAL A 16 2.30 12.49 8.68
CA VAL A 16 3.44 13.36 8.37
C VAL A 16 3.19 14.78 8.86
N SER A 17 4.26 15.51 9.14
CA SER A 17 4.20 16.94 9.42
C SER A 17 3.82 17.74 8.16
N GLN A 18 3.39 18.99 8.34
CA GLN A 18 3.10 19.89 7.21
C GLN A 18 4.31 20.09 6.29
N ARG A 19 5.52 20.20 6.86
CA ARG A 19 6.76 20.33 6.09
C ARG A 19 7.08 19.06 5.29
N GLU A 20 6.95 17.88 5.89
CA GLU A 20 7.14 16.61 5.18
C GLU A 20 6.14 16.46 4.04
N ARG A 21 4.86 16.79 4.28
CA ARG A 21 3.79 16.74 3.28
C ARG A 21 4.11 17.57 2.03
N GLN A 22 4.66 18.76 2.20
CA GLN A 22 5.07 19.64 1.09
C GLN A 22 6.25 19.06 0.29
N ASN A 23 7.14 18.31 0.97
CA ASN A 23 8.37 17.76 0.38
C ASN A 23 8.18 16.33 -0.19
N ILE A 24 7.00 15.71 -0.07
CA ILE A 24 6.74 14.40 -0.66
C ILE A 24 6.93 14.47 -2.18
N ALA A 25 7.82 13.62 -2.68
CA ALA A 25 8.00 13.43 -4.12
C ALA A 25 6.85 12.55 -4.65
N LEU A 26 5.90 13.16 -5.35
CA LEU A 26 4.81 12.43 -6.00
C LEU A 26 5.30 11.75 -7.28
N PRO A 27 4.68 10.63 -7.68
CA PRO A 27 4.90 10.05 -8.99
C PRO A 27 4.31 10.95 -10.09
N GLU A 28 4.68 10.70 -11.34
CA GLU A 28 4.09 11.38 -12.49
C GLU A 28 2.63 10.95 -12.67
N LEU A 29 1.70 11.81 -12.28
CA LEU A 29 0.27 11.47 -12.17
C LEU A 29 -0.36 11.12 -13.52
N GLY A 30 0.12 11.72 -14.61
CA GLY A 30 -0.38 11.46 -15.96
C GLY A 30 -0.06 10.06 -16.49
N SER A 31 0.92 9.38 -15.90
CA SER A 31 1.33 8.03 -16.30
C SER A 31 0.73 6.93 -15.42
N ILE A 32 -0.06 7.28 -14.39
CA ILE A 32 -0.63 6.31 -13.45
C ILE A 32 -1.84 5.63 -14.09
N PRO A 33 -1.85 4.28 -14.20
CA PRO A 33 -3.01 3.53 -14.67
C PRO A 33 -4.03 3.34 -13.53
N TRP A 34 -4.74 4.40 -13.17
CA TRP A 34 -5.66 4.45 -12.02
C TRP A 34 -6.67 3.29 -11.99
N ASP A 35 -7.17 2.88 -13.17
CA ASP A 35 -8.14 1.78 -13.29
C ASP A 35 -7.58 0.41 -12.93
N GLU A 36 -6.25 0.27 -13.00
CA GLU A 36 -5.54 -0.97 -12.67
C GLU A 36 -5.06 -1.01 -11.22
N LEU A 37 -5.30 0.04 -10.44
CA LEU A 37 -4.84 0.12 -9.06
C LEU A 37 -5.96 -0.13 -8.06
N ASP A 38 -5.66 -0.90 -7.02
CA ASP A 38 -6.49 -1.08 -5.82
C ASP A 38 -6.12 -0.08 -4.73
N TYR A 39 -4.88 0.38 -4.75
CA TYR A 39 -4.31 1.49 -4.00
C TYR A 39 -3.11 2.04 -4.78
N LEU A 40 -2.71 3.27 -4.53
CA LEU A 40 -1.49 3.86 -5.07
C LEU A 40 -0.34 3.67 -4.08
N GLY A 41 0.75 3.03 -4.51
CA GLY A 41 1.94 2.84 -3.69
C GLY A 41 3.23 3.10 -4.48
N TRP A 42 4.19 3.78 -3.86
CA TRP A 42 5.52 4.03 -4.47
C TRP A 42 6.59 4.19 -3.42
N ARG A 43 7.84 4.08 -3.83
CA ARG A 43 9.02 4.39 -3.01
C ARG A 43 9.54 5.78 -3.32
N ASP A 44 10.02 6.49 -2.32
CA ASP A 44 10.71 7.76 -2.53
C ASP A 44 12.01 7.51 -3.30
N ARG A 45 12.24 8.30 -4.36
CA ARG A 45 13.43 8.12 -5.23
C ARG A 45 14.74 8.52 -4.55
N LYS A 46 14.68 9.48 -3.62
CA LYS A 46 15.86 9.98 -2.89
C LYS A 46 16.11 9.20 -1.60
N GLN A 47 15.06 8.65 -1.02
CA GLN A 47 15.08 7.88 0.23
C GLN A 47 14.36 6.53 0.03
N PRO A 48 15.00 5.54 -0.62
CA PRO A 48 14.34 4.28 -1.00
C PRO A 48 13.78 3.45 0.17
N GLN A 49 14.20 3.76 1.41
CA GLN A 49 13.63 3.17 2.62
C GLN A 49 12.25 3.74 2.97
N LEU A 50 11.84 4.85 2.34
CA LEU A 50 10.50 5.42 2.51
C LEU A 50 9.56 4.89 1.45
N GLY A 51 8.44 4.34 1.91
CA GLY A 51 7.30 3.96 1.11
C GLY A 51 6.14 4.93 1.33
N LEU A 52 5.38 5.18 0.30
CA LEU A 52 4.19 6.02 0.37
C LEU A 52 3.02 5.22 -0.19
N VAL A 53 1.91 5.24 0.52
CA VAL A 53 0.70 4.54 0.12
C VAL A 53 -0.49 5.48 0.25
N VAL A 54 -1.35 5.47 -0.74
CA VAL A 54 -2.64 6.17 -0.73
C VAL A 54 -3.73 5.17 -1.04
N ALA A 55 -4.66 5.00 -0.12
CA ALA A 55 -5.90 4.25 -0.31
C ALA A 55 -7.07 5.24 -0.46
N GLU A 56 -8.14 4.74 -1.07
CA GLU A 56 -9.40 5.46 -1.12
C GLU A 56 -10.28 5.00 0.06
N LEU A 57 -10.60 5.93 0.96
CA LEU A 57 -11.53 5.72 2.05
C LEU A 57 -12.75 6.62 1.83
N ASP A 58 -13.92 6.01 1.64
CA ASP A 58 -15.21 6.72 1.46
C ASP A 58 -15.16 7.80 0.35
N GLY A 59 -14.51 7.47 -0.78
CA GLY A 59 -14.34 8.37 -1.92
C GLY A 59 -13.25 9.45 -1.75
N VAL A 60 -12.51 9.43 -0.64
CA VAL A 60 -11.46 10.41 -0.33
C VAL A 60 -10.09 9.73 -0.28
N ALA A 61 -9.07 10.42 -0.79
CA ALA A 61 -7.69 9.94 -0.67
C ALA A 61 -7.23 9.99 0.80
N ALA A 62 -6.68 8.88 1.29
CA ALA A 62 -6.04 8.78 2.60
C ALA A 62 -4.64 8.19 2.42
N GLY A 63 -3.61 8.97 2.75
CA GLY A 63 -2.22 8.66 2.51
C GLY A 63 -1.43 8.40 3.79
N VAL A 64 -0.46 7.49 3.72
CA VAL A 64 0.46 7.20 4.81
C VAL A 64 1.89 7.09 4.31
N LEU A 65 2.83 7.59 5.11
CA LEU A 65 4.26 7.41 4.95
C LEU A 65 4.69 6.19 5.77
N LEU A 66 5.43 5.29 5.13
CA LEU A 66 5.99 4.09 5.74
C LEU A 66 7.52 4.15 5.70
N ARG A 67 8.13 3.47 6.65
CA ARG A 67 9.58 3.24 6.66
C ARG A 67 9.86 1.75 6.63
N GLN A 68 10.66 1.33 5.66
CA GLN A 68 11.14 -0.04 5.57
C GLN A 68 12.11 -0.32 6.73
N ALA A 69 11.97 -1.48 7.37
CA ALA A 69 12.93 -1.95 8.35
C ALA A 69 14.28 -2.25 7.68
N GLU A 70 15.37 -2.01 8.40
CA GLU A 70 16.73 -2.28 7.91
C GLU A 70 16.96 -3.76 7.63
N ASN A 71 16.35 -4.63 8.44
CA ASN A 71 16.45 -6.07 8.28
C ASN A 71 15.29 -6.61 7.44
N SER A 72 15.58 -7.11 6.27
CA SER A 72 14.64 -7.89 5.47
C SER A 72 14.42 -9.29 6.08
N PRO A 73 13.24 -9.89 5.87
CA PRO A 73 13.02 -11.28 6.26
C PRO A 73 14.11 -12.20 5.67
N ARG A 74 14.72 -13.05 6.51
CA ARG A 74 15.74 -14.01 6.05
C ARG A 74 15.18 -15.12 5.17
N LYS A 75 13.86 -15.33 5.22
CA LYS A 75 13.13 -16.32 4.41
C LYS A 75 12.07 -15.57 3.61
N ARG A 76 11.65 -16.19 2.51
CA ARG A 76 10.57 -15.67 1.70
C ARG A 76 9.31 -15.50 2.57
N ALA A 77 8.80 -14.28 2.63
CA ALA A 77 7.62 -13.93 3.42
C ALA A 77 6.39 -13.80 2.53
N GLN A 78 5.22 -14.06 3.10
CA GLN A 78 3.95 -13.77 2.46
C GLN A 78 3.63 -12.29 2.60
N CYS A 79 3.19 -11.67 1.51
CA CYS A 79 2.67 -10.31 1.54
C CYS A 79 1.30 -10.30 2.24
N SER A 80 1.13 -9.46 3.27
CA SER A 80 -0.14 -9.34 4.01
C SER A 80 -1.27 -8.74 3.19
N TRP A 81 -0.97 -8.09 2.06
CA TRP A 81 -1.99 -7.43 1.23
C TRP A 81 -2.42 -8.26 0.02
N CYS A 82 -1.50 -8.82 -0.75
CA CYS A 82 -1.87 -9.67 -1.90
C CYS A 82 -1.83 -11.17 -1.60
N GLU A 83 -1.38 -11.55 -0.39
CA GLU A 83 -1.31 -12.93 0.11
C GLU A 83 -0.50 -13.89 -0.78
N ASP A 84 0.33 -13.35 -1.66
CA ASP A 84 1.10 -14.16 -2.59
C ASP A 84 2.51 -14.45 -2.05
N VAL A 85 2.92 -15.73 -2.14
CA VAL A 85 4.23 -16.24 -1.76
C VAL A 85 5.05 -16.76 -2.95
N ARG A 86 4.44 -16.80 -4.14
CA ARG A 86 5.02 -17.44 -5.34
C ARG A 86 5.66 -16.44 -6.29
N LEU A 87 5.40 -15.16 -6.08
CA LEU A 87 5.85 -14.10 -6.97
C LEU A 87 7.36 -13.83 -6.82
N PRO A 88 8.02 -13.37 -7.88
CA PRO A 88 9.44 -13.10 -7.87
C PRO A 88 9.84 -11.85 -7.08
N ASN A 89 8.86 -11.01 -6.72
CA ASN A 89 9.12 -9.77 -6.00
C ASN A 89 9.33 -10.00 -4.50
N ASP A 90 10.21 -9.19 -3.92
CA ASP A 90 10.50 -9.22 -2.49
C ASP A 90 9.32 -8.72 -1.65
N VAL A 91 9.20 -9.29 -0.46
CA VAL A 91 8.30 -8.83 0.59
C VAL A 91 9.14 -8.31 1.74
N VAL A 92 8.89 -7.08 2.17
CA VAL A 92 9.65 -6.43 3.23
C VAL A 92 8.73 -5.94 4.34
N PHE A 93 9.29 -5.73 5.51
CA PHE A 93 8.56 -5.15 6.62
C PHE A 93 8.62 -3.63 6.54
N TYR A 94 7.45 -3.02 6.44
CA TYR A 94 7.27 -1.58 6.59
C TYR A 94 6.57 -1.26 7.91
N SER A 95 6.92 -0.13 8.52
CA SER A 95 6.21 0.44 9.65
C SER A 95 5.80 1.87 9.36
N ALA A 96 4.66 2.28 9.88
CA ALA A 96 4.15 3.64 9.80
C ALA A 96 3.82 4.16 11.20
N LYS A 97 4.16 5.41 11.48
CA LYS A 97 3.64 6.09 12.67
C LYS A 97 2.13 6.21 12.57
N ARG A 98 1.42 6.07 13.67
CA ARG A 98 -0.01 6.38 13.71
C ARG A 98 -0.24 7.87 13.52
N ALA A 99 -1.44 8.24 13.12
CA ALA A 99 -1.83 9.64 13.01
C ALA A 99 -2.04 10.27 14.41
N GLY A 100 -2.01 11.58 14.49
CA GLY A 100 -2.38 12.34 15.68
C GLY A 100 -1.48 12.12 16.90
N ALA A 101 -2.08 12.07 18.08
CA ALA A 101 -1.38 11.96 19.35
C ALA A 101 -0.62 10.63 19.46
N ALA A 102 -1.26 9.51 19.13
CA ALA A 102 -0.65 8.18 19.20
C ALA A 102 0.69 8.10 18.44
N GLY A 103 0.76 8.69 17.24
CA GLY A 103 2.02 8.74 16.49
C GLY A 103 3.07 9.65 17.08
N ARG A 104 2.67 10.73 17.74
CA ARG A 104 3.60 11.60 18.49
C ARG A 104 4.19 10.89 19.71
N ASP A 105 3.40 10.01 20.34
CA ASP A 105 3.83 9.16 21.46
C ASP A 105 4.67 7.96 21.03
N GLY A 106 4.98 7.85 19.72
CA GLY A 106 5.84 6.81 19.18
C GLY A 106 5.12 5.54 18.73
N ASN A 107 3.79 5.49 18.80
CA ASN A 107 3.03 4.32 18.37
C ASN A 107 3.11 4.13 16.85
N THR A 108 3.39 2.90 16.45
CA THR A 108 3.53 2.50 15.03
C THR A 108 2.68 1.28 14.72
N LEU A 109 2.35 1.12 13.45
CA LEU A 109 1.75 -0.07 12.90
C LEU A 109 2.65 -0.64 11.80
N GLY A 110 2.91 -1.95 11.84
CA GLY A 110 3.76 -2.64 10.86
C GLY A 110 2.97 -3.54 9.92
N THR A 111 3.52 -3.78 8.74
CA THR A 111 2.98 -4.71 7.74
C THR A 111 4.08 -5.33 6.91
N LEU A 112 3.88 -6.59 6.46
CA LEU A 112 4.68 -7.23 5.44
C LEU A 112 4.02 -6.97 4.08
N VAL A 113 4.68 -6.27 3.19
CA VAL A 113 4.11 -5.92 1.88
C VAL A 113 5.16 -6.00 0.77
N CYS A 114 4.73 -6.19 -0.46
CA CYS A 114 5.60 -6.17 -1.63
C CYS A 114 6.48 -4.94 -1.63
N ALA A 115 7.79 -5.11 -1.82
CA ALA A 115 8.80 -4.07 -1.61
C ALA A 115 8.57 -2.78 -2.40
N ASN A 116 8.01 -2.90 -3.61
CA ASN A 116 7.67 -1.75 -4.48
C ASN A 116 6.15 -1.59 -4.66
N PHE A 117 5.35 -2.15 -3.75
CA PHE A 117 3.88 -2.03 -3.75
C PHE A 117 3.20 -2.64 -4.99
N GLU A 118 3.73 -3.75 -5.50
CA GLU A 118 3.25 -4.44 -6.71
C GLU A 118 1.94 -5.23 -6.51
N CYS A 119 1.27 -5.11 -5.35
CA CYS A 119 0.13 -5.95 -4.98
C CYS A 119 -1.03 -5.88 -5.98
N SER A 120 -1.36 -4.69 -6.52
CA SER A 120 -2.42 -4.54 -7.53
C SER A 120 -2.10 -5.31 -8.80
N ALA A 121 -0.86 -5.23 -9.29
CA ALA A 121 -0.42 -6.00 -10.46
C ALA A 121 -0.41 -7.50 -10.17
N ASN A 122 0.00 -7.90 -8.95
CA ASN A 122 0.03 -9.30 -8.54
C ASN A 122 -1.36 -9.92 -8.45
N ALA A 123 -2.34 -9.20 -7.92
CA ALA A 123 -3.73 -9.67 -7.82
C ALA A 123 -4.37 -9.89 -9.20
N ARG A 124 -3.93 -9.14 -10.21
CA ARG A 124 -4.43 -9.24 -11.60
C ARG A 124 -3.80 -10.37 -12.42
N LYS A 125 -2.69 -10.96 -11.94
CA LYS A 125 -2.11 -12.15 -12.57
C LYS A 125 -3.07 -13.33 -12.49
N GLN A 126 -2.99 -14.22 -13.48
CA GLN A 126 -3.81 -15.43 -13.50
C GLN A 126 -3.49 -16.29 -12.27
N PRO A 127 -4.47 -16.61 -11.42
CA PRO A 127 -4.26 -17.52 -10.31
C PRO A 127 -3.99 -18.94 -10.82
N PRO A 128 -3.24 -19.76 -10.07
CA PRO A 128 -3.10 -21.17 -10.41
C PRO A 128 -4.45 -21.86 -10.32
N MET A 129 -4.73 -22.77 -11.25
CA MET A 129 -5.92 -23.61 -11.18
C MET A 129 -5.80 -24.57 -9.99
N ALA A 130 -6.73 -24.46 -9.05
CA ALA A 130 -6.74 -25.30 -7.85
C ALA A 130 -7.39 -26.68 -8.11
N TYR A 131 -8.39 -26.74 -8.99
CA TYR A 131 -9.14 -27.96 -9.35
C TYR A 131 -9.87 -27.78 -10.69
N LEU A 132 -10.37 -28.88 -11.25
CA LEU A 132 -11.18 -28.84 -12.49
C LEU A 132 -12.49 -28.06 -12.25
N GLY A 133 -12.77 -27.08 -13.10
CA GLY A 133 -13.93 -26.18 -12.95
C GLY A 133 -13.68 -24.96 -12.04
N PHE A 134 -12.43 -24.72 -11.64
CA PHE A 134 -12.06 -23.52 -10.88
C PHE A 134 -12.33 -22.24 -11.67
N ASP A 135 -13.12 -21.33 -11.10
CA ASP A 135 -13.43 -20.05 -11.73
C ASP A 135 -12.26 -19.04 -11.52
N VAL A 136 -11.37 -19.02 -12.50
CA VAL A 136 -10.18 -18.14 -12.53
C VAL A 136 -10.57 -16.67 -12.51
N ALA A 137 -11.68 -16.28 -13.14
CA ALA A 137 -12.13 -14.90 -13.22
C ALA A 137 -12.66 -14.42 -11.87
N ALA A 138 -13.51 -15.20 -11.23
CA ALA A 138 -14.02 -14.91 -9.89
C ALA A 138 -12.89 -14.83 -8.86
N GLU A 139 -11.93 -15.76 -8.90
CA GLU A 139 -10.78 -15.74 -7.99
C GLU A 139 -9.90 -14.51 -8.19
N ARG A 140 -9.67 -14.07 -9.42
CA ARG A 140 -8.94 -12.84 -9.70
C ARG A 140 -9.66 -11.61 -9.11
N LEU A 141 -10.97 -11.51 -9.27
CA LEU A 141 -11.75 -10.42 -8.68
C LEU A 141 -11.68 -10.44 -7.15
N ARG A 142 -11.79 -11.61 -6.54
CA ARG A 142 -11.64 -11.78 -5.08
C ARG A 142 -10.26 -11.30 -4.59
N ARG A 143 -9.18 -11.63 -5.30
CA ARG A 143 -7.81 -11.19 -4.97
C ARG A 143 -7.64 -9.68 -5.08
N MET A 144 -8.22 -9.06 -6.10
CA MET A 144 -8.21 -7.60 -6.26
C MET A 144 -8.96 -6.90 -5.11
N GLU A 145 -10.13 -7.43 -4.73
CA GLU A 145 -10.90 -6.88 -3.61
C GLU A 145 -10.17 -7.06 -2.28
N ALA A 146 -9.53 -8.21 -2.05
CA ALA A 146 -8.70 -8.44 -0.87
C ALA A 146 -7.56 -7.43 -0.75
N VAL A 147 -6.81 -7.16 -1.85
CA VAL A 147 -5.76 -6.13 -1.86
C VAL A 147 -6.31 -4.76 -1.50
N ARG A 148 -7.45 -4.39 -2.08
CA ARG A 148 -8.11 -3.11 -1.82
C ARG A 148 -8.48 -2.97 -0.35
N GLU A 149 -9.11 -3.99 0.22
CA GLU A 149 -9.57 -3.95 1.60
C GLU A 149 -8.40 -3.99 2.60
N HIS A 150 -7.37 -4.80 2.36
CA HIS A 150 -6.18 -4.83 3.23
C HIS A 150 -5.44 -3.49 3.26
N ALA A 151 -5.30 -2.82 2.10
CA ALA A 151 -4.69 -1.51 2.03
C ALA A 151 -5.54 -0.45 2.76
N ARG A 152 -6.86 -0.46 2.55
CA ARG A 152 -7.83 0.42 3.23
C ARG A 152 -7.78 0.24 4.74
N GLU A 153 -7.85 -1.01 5.20
CA GLU A 153 -7.84 -1.35 6.62
C GLU A 153 -6.54 -0.90 7.29
N PHE A 154 -5.39 -1.12 6.64
CA PHE A 154 -4.12 -0.64 7.15
C PHE A 154 -4.10 0.88 7.31
N VAL A 155 -4.56 1.63 6.30
CA VAL A 155 -4.63 3.10 6.34
C VAL A 155 -5.63 3.57 7.38
N ARG A 156 -6.80 2.92 7.51
CA ARG A 156 -7.82 3.21 8.52
C ARG A 156 -7.26 3.06 9.94
N ARG A 157 -6.57 1.97 10.22
CA ARG A 157 -5.92 1.74 11.53
C ARG A 157 -4.83 2.75 11.84
N ILE A 158 -4.14 3.28 10.85
CA ILE A 158 -3.18 4.40 11.05
C ILE A 158 -3.94 5.67 11.40
N ARG A 159 -5.06 5.96 10.74
CA ARG A 159 -5.89 7.15 10.95
C ARG A 159 -6.55 7.14 12.33
N ASP A 160 -7.18 6.04 12.68
CA ASP A 160 -8.08 5.95 13.84
C ASP A 160 -7.35 5.60 15.15
N GLY A 161 -6.14 5.10 15.05
CA GLY A 161 -5.30 4.81 16.22
C GLY A 161 -5.55 3.46 16.90
N ASP A 162 -6.36 2.58 16.26
CA ASP A 162 -6.72 1.24 16.77
C ASP A 162 -5.71 0.16 16.37
#